data_f3c8bbaea5b72d112ab371f40862b0c6
#
_entry.id   f3c8bbaea5b72d112ab371f40862b0c6
#
_cell.length_a   1.000
_cell.length_b   1.000
_cell.length_c   1.000
_cell.angle_alpha   90.00
_cell.angle_beta   90.00
_cell.angle_gamma   90.00
#
_symmetry.space_group_name_H-M   'P 1'
#
loop_
_entity.id
_entity.type
_entity.pdbx_description
1 polymer ?
#
loop_
_entity_poly.entity_id
_entity_poly.type
_entity_poly.pdbx_seq_one_letter_code
_entity_poly.pdbx_strand_id
1 'polypeptide(L)'
;MSKLRIMPKVRIIVNLALAVLLIWFLAAHEQKIRASVAADRDTTAYWAAGKLLIHRQNPYSVPSVLALQHSQGYTSDKPLMLRPPPWSVWMVLPLGLLPSAYWAWAAWLTVLLSSLVISIRISWRMYGDGGPRPSNLFLLVSYLFAPVVACLVAAQMGIVLMLGIALFLLLEEDRPFLAGATLLLPLAKPHIFGLVWPILAVWITTRKRWTLLGGIVTAFLVANSVALAFDPAIFQHYSEMLHEQAIQNEFIPALSGMIRVLFFRRFFWVQFVPMGLGLLWSVIFYWRNRKAWNWRKHGPALLIVSLFTTPYSWMSDEAVLLPAVLQGILWVNRTQLKLRSQFVILIFVCLDLLLLLILRAQVPHYTGIYFWSNLVWFSWYWYAKSFSQDDLKA
;
A
#
# COMPACT_ATOMS: atom_id res chain seq x y z
N MET A 1 26.51 -1.88 -33.59
CA MET A 1 25.02 -1.86 -33.52
C MET A 1 24.59 -0.50 -32.97
N SER A 2 24.10 0.39 -33.85
CA SER A 2 23.66 1.75 -33.52
C SER A 2 22.39 1.67 -32.64
N LYS A 3 22.46 2.18 -31.40
CA LYS A 3 21.30 2.36 -30.57
C LYS A 3 20.39 3.40 -31.22
N LEU A 4 19.28 2.97 -31.80
CA LEU A 4 18.17 3.86 -32.19
C LEU A 4 17.74 4.68 -30.96
N ARG A 5 18.25 5.91 -30.82
CA ARG A 5 17.70 6.91 -29.90
C ARG A 5 16.38 7.37 -30.50
N ILE A 6 15.28 6.73 -30.13
CA ILE A 6 13.94 7.22 -30.48
C ILE A 6 13.84 8.66 -30.00
N MET A 7 13.62 9.58 -30.92
CA MET A 7 13.49 11.02 -30.62
C MET A 7 12.38 11.22 -29.57
N PRO A 8 12.56 12.11 -28.56
CA PRO A 8 11.59 12.29 -27.47
C PRO A 8 10.16 12.55 -27.98
N LYS A 9 9.99 13.25 -29.10
CA LYS A 9 8.68 13.47 -29.74
C LYS A 9 8.00 12.19 -30.22
N VAL A 10 8.75 11.26 -30.84
CA VAL A 10 8.22 9.94 -31.28
C VAL A 10 7.75 9.12 -30.09
N ARG A 11 8.49 9.15 -28.97
CA ARG A 11 8.13 8.44 -27.76
C ARG A 11 6.82 8.97 -27.14
N ILE A 12 6.60 10.29 -27.18
CA ILE A 12 5.34 10.90 -26.73
C ILE A 12 4.17 10.46 -27.62
N ILE A 13 4.35 10.48 -28.95
CA ILE A 13 3.31 10.06 -29.90
C ILE A 13 2.96 8.59 -29.70
N VAL A 14 3.95 7.71 -29.54
CA VAL A 14 3.72 6.27 -29.27
C VAL A 14 2.97 6.07 -27.96
N ASN A 15 3.34 6.78 -26.90
CA ASN A 15 2.65 6.66 -25.62
C ASN A 15 1.21 7.16 -25.70
N LEU A 16 0.95 8.26 -26.41
CA LEU A 16 -0.41 8.77 -26.66
C LEU A 16 -1.24 7.76 -27.49
N ALA A 17 -0.67 7.20 -28.54
CA ALA A 17 -1.34 6.19 -29.35
C ALA A 17 -1.69 4.94 -28.52
N LEU A 18 -0.76 4.47 -27.68
CA LEU A 18 -1.02 3.34 -26.76
C LEU A 18 -2.12 3.69 -25.73
N ALA A 19 -2.12 4.90 -25.20
CA ALA A 19 -3.18 5.34 -24.28
C ALA A 19 -4.56 5.39 -24.98
N VAL A 20 -4.63 5.92 -26.20
CA VAL A 20 -5.86 5.92 -26.99
C VAL A 20 -6.34 4.52 -27.32
N LEU A 21 -5.44 3.62 -27.71
CA LEU A 21 -5.77 2.23 -27.98
C LEU A 21 -6.27 1.50 -26.71
N LEU A 22 -5.65 1.79 -25.55
CA LEU A 22 -6.10 1.23 -24.28
C LEU A 22 -7.51 1.73 -23.91
N ILE A 23 -7.76 3.04 -24.04
CA ILE A 23 -9.07 3.64 -23.78
C ILE A 23 -10.11 3.04 -24.74
N TRP A 24 -9.79 2.90 -26.01
CA TRP A 24 -10.67 2.28 -27.00
C TRP A 24 -10.95 0.81 -26.66
N PHE A 25 -9.92 0.03 -26.30
CA PHE A 25 -10.08 -1.37 -25.89
C PHE A 25 -10.99 -1.50 -24.67
N LEU A 26 -10.77 -0.66 -23.65
CA LEU A 26 -11.61 -0.63 -22.45
C LEU A 26 -13.06 -0.29 -22.80
N ALA A 27 -13.29 0.73 -23.64
CA ALA A 27 -14.64 1.10 -24.07
C ALA A 27 -15.34 -0.02 -24.87
N ALA A 28 -14.61 -0.67 -25.78
CA ALA A 28 -15.16 -1.75 -26.60
C ALA A 28 -15.51 -3.01 -25.78
N HIS A 29 -14.87 -3.22 -24.64
CA HIS A 29 -15.08 -4.40 -23.79
C HIS A 29 -15.80 -4.08 -22.48
N GLU A 30 -16.30 -2.86 -22.30
CA GLU A 30 -16.94 -2.40 -21.06
C GLU A 30 -17.97 -3.39 -20.54
N GLN A 31 -18.94 -3.80 -21.37
CA GLN A 31 -20.03 -4.70 -20.93
C GLN A 31 -19.54 -6.06 -20.43
N LYS A 32 -18.50 -6.63 -21.07
CA LYS A 32 -17.94 -7.95 -20.69
C LYS A 32 -17.14 -7.88 -19.38
N ILE A 33 -16.39 -6.80 -19.20
CA ILE A 33 -15.50 -6.64 -18.03
C ILE A 33 -16.29 -6.10 -16.82
N ARG A 34 -17.32 -5.27 -17.06
CA ARG A 34 -18.11 -4.61 -16.02
C ARG A 34 -18.77 -5.60 -15.06
N ALA A 35 -19.39 -6.64 -15.60
CA ALA A 35 -20.12 -7.63 -14.80
C ALA A 35 -19.19 -8.53 -13.96
N SER A 36 -17.94 -8.74 -14.40
CA SER A 36 -17.05 -9.73 -13.79
C SER A 36 -15.92 -9.13 -12.96
N VAL A 37 -15.57 -7.86 -13.15
CA VAL A 37 -14.35 -7.27 -12.58
C VAL A 37 -14.58 -6.01 -11.77
N ALA A 38 -15.45 -5.10 -12.22
CA ALA A 38 -15.60 -3.80 -11.56
C ALA A 38 -16.56 -3.83 -10.36
N ALA A 39 -17.60 -4.68 -10.40
CA ALA A 39 -18.66 -4.69 -9.39
C ALA A 39 -18.20 -5.15 -8.00
N ASP A 40 -17.23 -6.08 -7.94
CA ASP A 40 -16.77 -6.69 -6.68
C ASP A 40 -15.39 -6.15 -6.20
N ARG A 41 -14.97 -4.96 -6.68
CA ARG A 41 -13.69 -4.35 -6.31
C ARG A 41 -13.90 -3.16 -5.37
N ASP A 42 -12.91 -2.90 -4.52
CA ASP A 42 -12.94 -1.74 -3.61
C ASP A 42 -13.13 -0.40 -4.34
N THR A 43 -12.77 -0.34 -5.61
CA THR A 43 -12.99 0.85 -6.44
C THR A 43 -14.48 1.20 -6.57
N THR A 44 -15.39 0.22 -6.47
CA THR A 44 -16.82 0.47 -6.46
C THR A 44 -17.24 1.26 -5.21
N ALA A 45 -16.63 0.95 -4.05
CA ALA A 45 -16.79 1.75 -2.83
C ALA A 45 -16.22 3.17 -3.00
N TYR A 46 -15.02 3.29 -3.61
CA TYR A 46 -14.37 4.58 -3.84
C TYR A 46 -15.20 5.47 -4.79
N TRP A 47 -15.70 4.88 -5.88
CA TRP A 47 -16.56 5.57 -6.83
C TRP A 47 -17.87 6.03 -6.19
N ALA A 48 -18.54 5.13 -5.44
CA ALA A 48 -19.80 5.46 -4.78
C ALA A 48 -19.63 6.58 -3.76
N ALA A 49 -18.61 6.49 -2.89
CA ALA A 49 -18.30 7.54 -1.93
C ALA A 49 -17.95 8.87 -2.62
N GLY A 50 -17.10 8.85 -3.65
CA GLY A 50 -16.77 10.02 -4.44
C GLY A 50 -18.02 10.64 -5.12
N LYS A 51 -18.91 9.81 -5.65
CA LYS A 51 -20.17 10.25 -6.29
C LYS A 51 -21.08 10.96 -5.30
N LEU A 52 -21.29 10.39 -4.11
CA LEU A 52 -22.08 11.00 -3.04
C LEU A 52 -21.49 12.34 -2.60
N LEU A 53 -20.17 12.40 -2.36
CA LEU A 53 -19.48 13.63 -1.94
C LEU A 53 -19.65 14.76 -2.96
N ILE A 54 -19.48 14.50 -4.26
CA ILE A 54 -19.65 15.51 -5.30
C ILE A 54 -21.07 16.11 -5.29
N HIS A 55 -22.07 15.30 -4.92
CA HIS A 55 -23.45 15.75 -4.76
C HIS A 55 -23.76 16.26 -3.35
N ARG A 56 -22.73 16.46 -2.48
CA ARG A 56 -22.86 16.91 -1.10
C ARG A 56 -23.75 16.01 -0.25
N GLN A 57 -23.72 14.71 -0.53
CA GLN A 57 -24.43 13.68 0.22
C GLN A 57 -23.47 12.90 1.11
N ASN A 58 -24.01 12.26 2.14
CA ASN A 58 -23.23 11.44 3.08
C ASN A 58 -22.55 10.24 2.35
N PRO A 59 -21.20 10.21 2.23
CA PRO A 59 -20.48 9.14 1.54
C PRO A 59 -20.44 7.82 2.34
N TYR A 60 -20.90 7.84 3.58
CA TYR A 60 -20.94 6.70 4.49
C TYR A 60 -22.35 6.20 4.75
N SER A 61 -23.38 6.75 4.07
CA SER A 61 -24.75 6.25 4.15
C SER A 61 -24.86 4.88 3.54
N VAL A 62 -25.06 3.83 4.38
CA VAL A 62 -25.16 2.43 3.96
C VAL A 62 -26.22 2.26 2.84
N PRO A 63 -27.47 2.78 2.96
CA PRO A 63 -28.48 2.65 1.92
C PRO A 63 -28.07 3.32 0.60
N SER A 64 -27.49 4.53 0.66
CA SER A 64 -27.10 5.29 -0.54
C SER A 64 -25.93 4.65 -1.27
N VAL A 65 -24.92 4.18 -0.51
CA VAL A 65 -23.77 3.46 -1.08
C VAL A 65 -24.22 2.17 -1.74
N LEU A 66 -25.07 1.38 -1.07
CA LEU A 66 -25.55 0.11 -1.59
C LEU A 66 -26.40 0.31 -2.87
N ALA A 67 -27.29 1.31 -2.89
CA ALA A 67 -28.09 1.63 -4.07
C ALA A 67 -27.22 1.97 -5.30
N LEU A 68 -26.15 2.76 -5.10
CA LEU A 68 -25.18 3.06 -6.16
C LEU A 68 -24.42 1.81 -6.62
N GLN A 69 -24.00 0.94 -5.70
CA GLN A 69 -23.30 -0.30 -6.01
C GLN A 69 -24.19 -1.27 -6.78
N HIS A 70 -25.44 -1.44 -6.38
CA HIS A 70 -26.41 -2.25 -7.10
C HIS A 70 -26.66 -1.72 -8.53
N SER A 71 -26.68 -0.41 -8.73
CA SER A 71 -26.78 0.19 -10.06
C SER A 71 -25.61 -0.16 -10.99
N GLN A 72 -24.48 -0.60 -10.42
CA GLN A 72 -23.30 -1.04 -11.16
C GLN A 72 -23.18 -2.57 -11.31
N GLY A 73 -24.20 -3.32 -10.83
CA GLY A 73 -24.23 -4.77 -10.91
C GLY A 73 -23.64 -5.50 -9.70
N TYR A 74 -23.39 -4.80 -8.60
CA TYR A 74 -23.05 -5.42 -7.32
C TYR A 74 -24.28 -6.16 -6.78
N THR A 75 -24.10 -7.40 -6.33
CA THR A 75 -25.24 -8.30 -6.01
C THR A 75 -25.38 -8.59 -4.51
N SER A 76 -24.40 -8.25 -3.70
CA SER A 76 -24.45 -8.49 -2.25
C SER A 76 -25.28 -7.42 -1.53
N ASP A 77 -26.02 -7.83 -0.49
CA ASP A 77 -26.74 -6.93 0.42
C ASP A 77 -25.81 -6.23 1.43
N LYS A 78 -24.56 -6.69 1.54
CA LYS A 78 -23.54 -6.04 2.39
C LYS A 78 -22.75 -5.04 1.54
N PRO A 79 -22.81 -3.72 1.84
CA PRO A 79 -22.14 -2.71 1.05
C PRO A 79 -20.61 -2.78 1.22
N LEU A 80 -19.90 -2.44 0.16
CA LEU A 80 -18.47 -2.14 0.22
C LEU A 80 -18.31 -0.68 0.69
N MET A 81 -17.92 -0.48 1.93
CA MET A 81 -17.78 0.87 2.51
C MET A 81 -16.38 1.45 2.32
N LEU A 82 -16.29 2.76 2.14
CA LEU A 82 -15.01 3.49 2.21
C LEU A 82 -14.51 3.50 3.66
N ARG A 83 -13.54 2.62 3.98
CA ARG A 83 -12.98 2.47 5.33
C ARG A 83 -11.90 3.49 5.71
N PRO A 84 -11.11 4.04 4.76
CA PRO A 84 -10.11 5.05 5.06
C PRO A 84 -10.74 6.29 5.72
N PRO A 85 -9.99 6.97 6.63
CA PRO A 85 -10.49 8.15 7.36
C PRO A 85 -10.87 9.33 6.45
N PRO A 86 -11.69 10.29 6.92
CA PRO A 86 -12.17 11.42 6.14
C PRO A 86 -11.10 12.23 5.41
N TRP A 87 -9.91 12.40 6.00
CA TRP A 87 -8.79 13.09 5.34
C TRP A 87 -8.21 12.36 4.13
N SER A 88 -8.74 11.19 3.78
CA SER A 88 -8.34 10.43 2.58
C SER A 88 -9.32 10.60 1.41
N VAL A 89 -10.49 11.22 1.61
CA VAL A 89 -11.55 11.31 0.59
C VAL A 89 -11.15 12.08 -0.67
N TRP A 90 -10.16 12.98 -0.57
CA TRP A 90 -9.63 13.68 -1.73
C TRP A 90 -9.08 12.74 -2.82
N MET A 91 -8.63 11.52 -2.43
CA MET A 91 -8.17 10.51 -3.39
C MET A 91 -9.31 9.91 -4.21
N VAL A 92 -10.51 9.82 -3.63
CA VAL A 92 -11.67 9.17 -4.25
C VAL A 92 -12.60 10.18 -4.94
N LEU A 93 -12.54 11.46 -4.58
CA LEU A 93 -13.36 12.51 -5.21
C LEU A 93 -13.28 12.51 -6.75
N PRO A 94 -12.09 12.46 -7.39
CA PRO A 94 -12.00 12.45 -8.85
C PRO A 94 -12.68 11.22 -9.47
N LEU A 95 -12.73 10.09 -8.76
CA LEU A 95 -13.37 8.87 -9.25
C LEU A 95 -14.90 9.04 -9.34
N GLY A 96 -15.48 9.82 -8.43
CA GLY A 96 -16.91 10.12 -8.43
C GLY A 96 -17.38 10.96 -9.64
N LEU A 97 -16.47 11.66 -10.33
CA LEU A 97 -16.77 12.39 -11.58
C LEU A 97 -16.98 11.44 -12.77
N LEU A 98 -16.50 10.21 -12.67
CA LEU A 98 -16.56 9.26 -13.76
C LEU A 98 -17.96 8.64 -13.89
N PRO A 99 -18.38 8.27 -15.13
CA PRO A 99 -19.75 7.87 -15.40
C PRO A 99 -20.16 6.55 -14.73
N SER A 100 -19.20 5.68 -14.43
CA SER A 100 -19.45 4.38 -13.81
C SER A 100 -18.29 3.91 -12.94
N ALA A 101 -18.57 2.92 -12.08
CA ALA A 101 -17.54 2.24 -11.29
C ALA A 101 -16.48 1.55 -12.17
N TYR A 102 -16.84 1.10 -13.37
CA TYR A 102 -15.92 0.54 -14.36
C TYR A 102 -14.84 1.56 -14.79
N TRP A 103 -15.25 2.76 -15.18
CA TRP A 103 -14.29 3.82 -15.58
C TRP A 103 -13.47 4.30 -14.39
N ALA A 104 -14.06 4.34 -13.20
CA ALA A 104 -13.34 4.63 -11.96
C ALA A 104 -12.27 3.56 -11.68
N TRP A 105 -12.60 2.27 -11.89
CA TRP A 105 -11.63 1.18 -11.79
C TRP A 105 -10.49 1.31 -12.80
N ALA A 106 -10.76 1.60 -14.05
CA ALA A 106 -9.75 1.78 -15.09
C ALA A 106 -8.81 2.96 -14.77
N ALA A 107 -9.36 4.10 -14.33
CA ALA A 107 -8.59 5.26 -13.90
C ALA A 107 -7.75 4.94 -12.65
N TRP A 108 -8.33 4.29 -11.65
CA TRP A 108 -7.64 3.92 -10.43
C TRP A 108 -6.51 2.91 -10.69
N LEU A 109 -6.74 1.92 -11.54
CA LEU A 109 -5.70 0.98 -11.96
C LEU A 109 -4.51 1.70 -12.61
N THR A 110 -4.78 2.74 -13.43
CA THR A 110 -3.74 3.58 -14.02
C THR A 110 -2.93 4.32 -12.94
N VAL A 111 -3.60 4.83 -11.90
CA VAL A 111 -2.93 5.45 -10.73
C VAL A 111 -2.07 4.42 -10.00
N LEU A 112 -2.59 3.23 -9.75
CA LEU A 112 -1.83 2.14 -9.09
C LEU A 112 -0.60 1.73 -9.88
N LEU A 113 -0.73 1.49 -11.20
CA LEU A 113 0.38 1.11 -12.06
C LEU A 113 1.45 2.22 -12.15
N SER A 114 1.02 3.47 -12.27
CA SER A 114 1.92 4.63 -12.26
C SER A 114 2.67 4.74 -10.93
N SER A 115 1.96 4.59 -9.82
CA SER A 115 2.53 4.60 -8.46
C SER A 115 3.54 3.46 -8.27
N LEU A 116 3.23 2.27 -8.78
CA LEU A 116 4.13 1.11 -8.75
C LEU A 116 5.43 1.40 -9.52
N VAL A 117 5.33 1.85 -10.77
CA VAL A 117 6.50 2.16 -11.61
C VAL A 117 7.37 3.25 -10.96
N ILE A 118 6.77 4.28 -10.41
CA ILE A 118 7.49 5.36 -9.72
C ILE A 118 8.20 4.79 -8.47
N SER A 119 7.51 3.99 -7.65
CA SER A 119 8.08 3.39 -6.44
C SER A 119 9.23 2.44 -6.73
N ILE A 120 9.14 1.64 -7.81
CA ILE A 120 10.21 0.76 -8.28
C ILE A 120 11.45 1.58 -8.68
N ARG A 121 11.25 2.66 -9.44
CA ARG A 121 12.36 3.56 -9.85
C ARG A 121 13.02 4.23 -8.66
N ILE A 122 12.23 4.68 -7.69
CA ILE A 122 12.73 5.28 -6.44
C ILE A 122 13.53 4.24 -5.65
N SER A 123 13.01 3.02 -5.48
CA SER A 123 13.69 1.94 -4.77
C SER A 123 15.01 1.56 -5.44
N TRP A 124 15.04 1.49 -6.77
CA TRP A 124 16.29 1.28 -7.51
C TRP A 124 17.29 2.41 -7.29
N ARG A 125 16.83 3.67 -7.33
CA ARG A 125 17.70 4.84 -7.07
C ARG A 125 18.28 4.85 -5.66
N MET A 126 17.52 4.38 -4.66
CA MET A 126 17.96 4.36 -3.26
C MET A 126 18.87 3.19 -2.91
N TYR A 127 18.57 2.00 -3.44
CA TYR A 127 19.17 0.74 -3.01
C TYR A 127 20.02 0.06 -4.09
N GLY A 128 19.85 0.44 -5.35
CA GLY A 128 20.58 -0.14 -6.50
C GLY A 128 22.06 0.21 -6.52
N ASP A 129 22.79 -0.41 -7.46
CA ASP A 129 24.25 -0.31 -7.59
C ASP A 129 24.72 0.94 -8.35
N GLY A 130 23.86 1.96 -8.50
CA GLY A 130 24.14 3.14 -9.32
C GLY A 130 24.09 2.89 -10.83
N GLY A 131 23.82 1.66 -11.24
CA GLY A 131 23.64 1.31 -12.66
C GLY A 131 22.41 1.98 -13.28
N PRO A 132 22.44 2.26 -14.59
CA PRO A 132 21.36 3.00 -15.28
C PRO A 132 20.06 2.21 -15.38
N ARG A 133 20.09 0.90 -15.17
CA ARG A 133 18.93 0.00 -15.31
C ARG A 133 18.88 -1.02 -14.18
N PRO A 134 17.69 -1.33 -13.64
CA PRO A 134 17.48 -2.42 -12.71
C PRO A 134 17.83 -3.78 -13.34
N SER A 135 18.28 -4.73 -12.51
CA SER A 135 18.46 -6.12 -12.94
C SER A 135 17.11 -6.78 -13.24
N ASN A 136 17.12 -7.83 -14.07
CA ASN A 136 15.92 -8.59 -14.40
C ASN A 136 15.26 -9.18 -13.14
N LEU A 137 16.04 -9.70 -12.20
CA LEU A 137 15.53 -10.22 -10.92
C LEU A 137 14.81 -9.13 -10.11
N PHE A 138 15.41 -7.91 -10.03
CA PHE A 138 14.79 -6.80 -9.35
C PHE A 138 13.44 -6.42 -9.97
N LEU A 139 13.35 -6.37 -11.30
CA LEU A 139 12.11 -6.08 -12.01
C LEU A 139 11.08 -7.20 -11.84
N LEU A 140 11.52 -8.46 -11.97
CA LEU A 140 10.65 -9.63 -11.79
C LEU A 140 9.99 -9.60 -10.41
N VAL A 141 10.79 -9.47 -9.35
CA VAL A 141 10.26 -9.36 -7.98
C VAL A 141 9.35 -8.15 -7.84
N SER A 142 9.72 -7.00 -8.41
CA SER A 142 8.92 -5.78 -8.29
C SER A 142 7.50 -5.91 -8.85
N TYR A 143 7.35 -6.58 -9.99
CA TYR A 143 6.05 -6.68 -10.68
C TYR A 143 5.25 -7.93 -10.30
N LEU A 144 5.91 -9.01 -9.90
CA LEU A 144 5.25 -10.28 -9.57
C LEU A 144 5.10 -10.51 -8.07
N PHE A 145 5.59 -9.63 -7.21
CA PHE A 145 5.39 -9.73 -5.77
C PHE A 145 3.90 -9.92 -5.46
N ALA A 146 3.54 -11.08 -4.90
CA ALA A 146 2.15 -11.49 -4.75
C ALA A 146 1.25 -10.43 -4.07
N PRO A 147 1.70 -9.72 -3.01
CA PRO A 147 0.95 -8.61 -2.44
C PRO A 147 0.69 -7.45 -3.42
N VAL A 148 1.64 -7.13 -4.31
CA VAL A 148 1.44 -6.12 -5.35
C VAL A 148 0.38 -6.57 -6.34
N VAL A 149 0.44 -7.83 -6.80
CA VAL A 149 -0.57 -8.41 -7.68
C VAL A 149 -1.93 -8.44 -6.99
N ALA A 150 -2.00 -8.83 -5.72
CA ALA A 150 -3.23 -8.81 -4.92
C ALA A 150 -3.82 -7.39 -4.83
N CYS A 151 -2.98 -6.37 -4.63
CA CYS A 151 -3.39 -4.98 -4.58
C CYS A 151 -3.97 -4.50 -5.92
N LEU A 152 -3.35 -4.87 -7.05
CA LEU A 152 -3.86 -4.55 -8.39
C LEU A 152 -5.18 -5.28 -8.67
N VAL A 153 -5.28 -6.56 -8.32
CA VAL A 153 -6.47 -7.38 -8.52
C VAL A 153 -7.64 -6.86 -7.69
N ALA A 154 -7.43 -6.51 -6.42
CA ALA A 154 -8.45 -5.96 -5.54
C ALA A 154 -8.72 -4.46 -5.79
N ALA A 155 -7.89 -3.79 -6.60
CA ALA A 155 -7.89 -2.35 -6.80
C ALA A 155 -7.80 -1.55 -5.47
N GLN A 156 -7.01 -2.07 -4.52
CA GLN A 156 -6.76 -1.49 -3.20
C GLN A 156 -5.71 -0.37 -3.26
N MET A 157 -5.66 0.48 -2.24
CA MET A 157 -4.74 1.63 -2.22
C MET A 157 -3.31 1.30 -1.74
N GLY A 158 -2.99 0.06 -1.37
CA GLY A 158 -1.69 -0.33 -0.80
C GLY A 158 -0.49 0.18 -1.60
N ILE A 159 -0.54 0.16 -2.94
CA ILE A 159 0.53 0.66 -3.82
C ILE A 159 0.66 2.20 -3.74
N VAL A 160 -0.44 2.93 -3.55
CA VAL A 160 -0.40 4.39 -3.36
C VAL A 160 0.23 4.73 -2.00
N LEU A 161 -0.10 3.95 -0.96
CA LEU A 161 0.54 4.10 0.37
C LEU A 161 2.05 3.83 0.28
N MET A 162 2.46 2.79 -0.46
CA MET A 162 3.85 2.48 -0.76
C MET A 162 4.56 3.65 -1.44
N LEU A 163 3.92 4.29 -2.43
CA LEU A 163 4.48 5.46 -3.10
C LEU A 163 4.75 6.59 -2.10
N GLY A 164 3.83 6.84 -1.16
CA GLY A 164 4.03 7.85 -0.11
C GLY A 164 5.29 7.59 0.72
N ILE A 165 5.50 6.35 1.13
CA ILE A 165 6.71 5.95 1.88
C ILE A 165 7.96 6.05 0.99
N ALA A 166 7.91 5.60 -0.26
CA ALA A 166 9.06 5.68 -1.17
C ALA A 166 9.48 7.14 -1.41
N LEU A 167 8.51 8.03 -1.62
CA LEU A 167 8.76 9.47 -1.77
C LEU A 167 9.32 10.10 -0.49
N PHE A 168 8.76 9.75 0.68
CA PHE A 168 9.31 10.19 1.97
C PHE A 168 10.78 9.81 2.10
N LEU A 169 11.12 8.54 1.88
CA LEU A 169 12.50 8.03 1.96
C LEU A 169 13.44 8.70 0.95
N LEU A 170 12.92 9.08 -0.22
CA LEU A 170 13.72 9.78 -1.24
C LEU A 170 14.00 11.24 -0.87
N LEU A 171 12.99 11.94 -0.33
CA LEU A 171 12.98 13.39 -0.19
C LEU A 171 13.35 13.91 1.20
N GLU A 172 13.42 13.05 2.21
CA GLU A 172 13.49 13.45 3.62
C GLU A 172 14.73 14.29 3.97
N GLU A 173 15.83 14.09 3.26
CA GLU A 173 17.08 14.86 3.44
C GLU A 173 17.05 16.17 2.65
N ASP A 174 16.70 16.11 1.35
CA ASP A 174 16.86 17.23 0.42
C ASP A 174 15.67 18.18 0.39
N ARG A 175 14.43 17.63 0.58
CA ARG A 175 13.17 18.37 0.46
C ARG A 175 12.20 18.01 1.59
N PRO A 176 12.55 18.32 2.84
CA PRO A 176 11.82 17.85 4.02
C PRO A 176 10.34 18.24 4.05
N PHE A 177 9.96 19.44 3.57
CA PHE A 177 8.56 19.84 3.48
C PHE A 177 7.77 18.92 2.55
N LEU A 178 8.28 18.65 1.35
CA LEU A 178 7.63 17.74 0.41
C LEU A 178 7.59 16.31 0.94
N ALA A 179 8.68 15.86 1.58
CA ALA A 179 8.71 14.56 2.23
C ALA A 179 7.61 14.42 3.29
N GLY A 180 7.42 15.45 4.11
CA GLY A 180 6.31 15.51 5.06
C GLY A 180 4.93 15.44 4.38
N ALA A 181 4.74 16.19 3.31
CA ALA A 181 3.47 16.20 2.58
C ALA A 181 3.14 14.83 1.95
N THR A 182 4.14 14.07 1.47
CA THR A 182 3.89 12.72 0.89
C THR A 182 3.40 11.71 1.92
N LEU A 183 3.62 11.95 3.21
CA LEU A 183 3.12 11.10 4.29
C LEU A 183 1.60 11.16 4.46
N LEU A 184 0.91 12.11 3.79
CA LEU A 184 -0.56 12.10 3.70
C LEU A 184 -1.08 10.80 3.05
N LEU A 185 -0.34 10.22 2.10
CA LEU A 185 -0.73 8.96 1.46
C LEU A 185 -0.81 7.80 2.47
N PRO A 186 0.24 7.44 3.23
CA PRO A 186 0.17 6.38 4.23
C PRO A 186 -0.77 6.70 5.40
N LEU A 187 -1.11 7.97 5.65
CA LEU A 187 -2.14 8.35 6.63
C LEU A 187 -3.56 7.88 6.25
N ALA A 188 -3.80 7.44 5.01
CA ALA A 188 -5.08 6.84 4.64
C ALA A 188 -5.36 5.48 5.31
N LYS A 189 -4.30 4.74 5.73
CA LYS A 189 -4.40 3.52 6.56
C LYS A 189 -3.36 3.59 7.69
N PRO A 190 -3.54 4.46 8.69
CA PRO A 190 -2.50 4.75 9.68
C PRO A 190 -2.08 3.55 10.52
N HIS A 191 -2.97 2.58 10.74
CA HIS A 191 -2.69 1.37 11.53
C HIS A 191 -1.61 0.47 10.92
N ILE A 192 -1.46 0.45 9.59
CA ILE A 192 -0.41 -0.31 8.90
C ILE A 192 0.98 0.24 9.26
N PHE A 193 1.06 1.54 9.48
CA PHE A 193 2.30 2.27 9.81
C PHE A 193 2.38 2.60 11.31
N GLY A 194 1.70 1.83 12.16
CA GLY A 194 1.55 2.11 13.59
C GLY A 194 2.87 2.26 14.35
N LEU A 195 3.95 1.57 13.91
CA LEU A 195 5.26 1.72 14.51
C LEU A 195 6.07 2.88 13.90
N VAL A 196 5.74 3.28 12.68
CA VAL A 196 6.45 4.37 11.97
C VAL A 196 6.12 5.72 12.61
N TRP A 197 4.84 5.97 12.94
CA TRP A 197 4.39 7.27 13.42
C TRP A 197 5.06 7.71 14.74
N PRO A 198 5.13 6.89 15.80
CA PRO A 198 5.80 7.27 17.04
C PRO A 198 7.29 7.53 16.85
N ILE A 199 7.96 6.69 16.07
CA ILE A 199 9.40 6.86 15.80
C ILE A 199 9.64 8.12 14.97
N LEU A 200 8.79 8.41 13.99
CA LEU A 200 8.85 9.63 13.18
C LEU A 200 8.68 10.87 14.07
N ALA A 201 7.69 10.86 14.99
CA ALA A 201 7.45 11.97 15.91
C ALA A 201 8.66 12.23 16.82
N VAL A 202 9.23 11.18 17.43
CA VAL A 202 10.45 11.28 18.25
C VAL A 202 11.64 11.76 17.42
N TRP A 203 11.81 11.26 16.20
CA TRP A 203 12.89 11.67 15.32
C TRP A 203 12.75 13.14 14.87
N ILE A 204 11.54 13.58 14.50
CA ILE A 204 11.26 14.99 14.15
C ILE A 204 11.63 15.92 15.30
N THR A 205 11.19 15.62 16.52
CA THR A 205 11.42 16.46 17.70
C THR A 205 12.89 16.47 18.11
N THR A 206 13.55 15.30 18.16
CA THR A 206 14.95 15.18 18.58
C THR A 206 15.94 15.76 17.55
N ARG A 207 15.61 15.67 16.26
CA ARG A 207 16.42 16.20 15.15
C ARG A 207 15.96 17.59 14.69
N LYS A 208 14.95 18.18 15.34
CA LYS A 208 14.38 19.50 15.01
C LYS A 208 13.96 19.63 13.53
N ARG A 209 13.38 18.58 12.95
CA ARG A 209 12.95 18.54 11.55
C ARG A 209 11.59 19.23 11.36
N TRP A 210 11.46 20.48 11.84
CA TRP A 210 10.21 21.22 11.86
C TRP A 210 9.63 21.48 10.47
N THR A 211 10.49 21.66 9.46
CA THR A 211 10.05 21.81 8.06
C THR A 211 9.31 20.58 7.55
N LEU A 212 9.74 19.37 7.95
CA LEU A 212 9.05 18.13 7.60
C LEU A 212 7.68 18.06 8.32
N LEU A 213 7.63 18.41 9.60
CA LEU A 213 6.37 18.51 10.34
C LEU A 213 5.43 19.52 9.68
N GLY A 214 5.94 20.68 9.25
CA GLY A 214 5.17 21.66 8.50
C GLY A 214 4.53 21.08 7.25
N GLY A 215 5.26 20.23 6.50
CA GLY A 215 4.72 19.52 5.33
C GLY A 215 3.59 18.55 5.69
N ILE A 216 3.76 17.75 6.77
CA ILE A 216 2.72 16.84 7.27
C ILE A 216 1.46 17.63 7.64
N VAL A 217 1.62 18.65 8.48
CA VAL A 217 0.49 19.45 8.99
C VAL A 217 -0.24 20.16 7.85
N THR A 218 0.49 20.80 6.94
CA THR A 218 -0.12 21.49 5.80
C THR A 218 -0.93 20.53 4.93
N ALA A 219 -0.34 19.39 4.54
CA ALA A 219 -1.04 18.40 3.72
C ALA A 219 -2.28 17.83 4.44
N PHE A 220 -2.16 17.55 5.73
CA PHE A 220 -3.28 17.07 6.55
C PHE A 220 -4.39 18.11 6.68
N LEU A 221 -4.07 19.38 6.92
CA LEU A 221 -5.06 20.46 6.99
C LEU A 221 -5.76 20.65 5.65
N VAL A 222 -5.03 20.67 4.54
CA VAL A 222 -5.62 20.77 3.19
C VAL A 222 -6.56 19.61 2.93
N ALA A 223 -6.16 18.37 3.24
CA ALA A 223 -7.00 17.20 3.03
C ALA A 223 -8.29 17.23 3.86
N ASN A 224 -8.21 17.67 5.12
CA ASN A 224 -9.40 17.86 5.96
C ASN A 224 -10.29 19.01 5.48
N SER A 225 -9.69 20.11 5.01
CA SER A 225 -10.46 21.22 4.44
C SER A 225 -11.23 20.78 3.19
N VAL A 226 -10.63 19.96 2.33
CA VAL A 226 -11.33 19.35 1.19
C VAL A 226 -12.50 18.48 1.68
N ALA A 227 -12.28 17.60 2.64
CA ALA A 227 -13.31 16.73 3.16
C ALA A 227 -14.52 17.53 3.69
N LEU A 228 -14.25 18.53 4.56
CA LEU A 228 -15.27 19.38 5.16
C LEU A 228 -15.98 20.30 4.14
N ALA A 229 -15.32 20.71 3.06
CA ALA A 229 -15.92 21.52 2.00
C ALA A 229 -17.02 20.74 1.22
N PHE A 230 -16.88 19.42 1.11
CA PHE A 230 -17.87 18.57 0.44
C PHE A 230 -18.94 18.05 1.40
N ASP A 231 -18.56 17.70 2.63
CA ASP A 231 -19.49 17.25 3.69
C ASP A 231 -19.08 17.82 5.05
N PRO A 232 -19.72 18.90 5.55
CA PRO A 232 -19.38 19.49 6.84
C PRO A 232 -19.52 18.54 8.03
N ALA A 233 -20.37 17.49 7.93
CA ALA A 233 -20.59 16.49 8.98
C ALA A 233 -19.78 15.20 8.75
N ILE A 234 -18.80 15.17 7.85
CA ILE A 234 -18.11 13.98 7.39
C ILE A 234 -17.49 13.14 8.52
N PHE A 235 -16.98 13.77 9.58
CA PHE A 235 -16.40 13.07 10.73
C PHE A 235 -17.47 12.37 11.57
N GLN A 236 -18.64 12.99 11.70
CA GLN A 236 -19.79 12.38 12.36
C GLN A 236 -20.29 11.18 11.55
N HIS A 237 -20.53 11.37 10.25
CA HIS A 237 -20.95 10.30 9.34
C HIS A 237 -19.97 9.12 9.33
N TYR A 238 -18.66 9.40 9.36
CA TYR A 238 -17.63 8.36 9.44
C TYR A 238 -17.70 7.60 10.76
N SER A 239 -17.89 8.30 11.89
CA SER A 239 -18.03 7.68 13.22
C SER A 239 -19.27 6.77 13.28
N GLU A 240 -20.41 7.23 12.77
CA GLU A 240 -21.65 6.46 12.68
C GLU A 240 -21.44 5.18 11.86
N MET A 241 -20.82 5.29 10.67
CA MET A 241 -20.48 4.13 9.84
C MET A 241 -19.58 3.13 10.57
N LEU A 242 -18.58 3.59 11.32
CA LEU A 242 -17.70 2.70 12.09
C LEU A 242 -18.44 1.94 13.20
N HIS A 243 -19.48 2.54 13.78
CA HIS A 243 -20.32 1.87 14.77
C HIS A 243 -21.27 0.85 14.13
N GLU A 244 -21.90 1.22 13.03
CA GLU A 244 -22.84 0.34 12.30
C GLU A 244 -22.11 -0.85 11.64
N GLN A 245 -20.93 -0.59 11.07
CA GLN A 245 -20.13 -1.55 10.32
C GLN A 245 -18.86 -1.92 11.12
N ALA A 246 -19.05 -2.31 12.38
CA ALA A 246 -17.96 -2.53 13.33
C ALA A 246 -16.99 -3.63 12.85
N ILE A 247 -15.74 -3.25 12.68
CA ILE A 247 -14.65 -4.12 12.18
C ILE A 247 -14.37 -5.33 13.10
N GLN A 248 -14.76 -5.25 14.37
CA GLN A 248 -14.64 -6.37 15.32
C GLN A 248 -15.42 -7.61 14.89
N ASN A 249 -16.46 -7.43 14.08
CA ASN A 249 -17.30 -8.50 13.55
C ASN A 249 -16.74 -9.09 12.25
N GLU A 250 -15.69 -8.49 11.70
CA GLU A 250 -15.05 -8.96 10.47
C GLU A 250 -13.82 -9.82 10.79
N PHE A 251 -13.67 -10.91 10.02
CA PHE A 251 -12.43 -11.66 10.03
C PHE A 251 -11.46 -11.01 9.03
N ILE A 252 -10.35 -10.47 9.55
CA ILE A 252 -9.27 -9.92 8.73
C ILE A 252 -8.03 -10.79 8.96
N PRO A 253 -7.43 -11.36 7.90
CA PRO A 253 -6.41 -12.38 7.99
C PRO A 253 -5.00 -11.81 8.30
N ALA A 254 -4.91 -10.92 9.29
CA ALA A 254 -3.66 -10.54 9.91
C ALA A 254 -3.26 -11.55 10.99
N LEU A 255 -1.96 -11.68 11.27
CA LEU A 255 -1.47 -12.55 12.35
C LEU A 255 -2.17 -12.24 13.69
N SER A 256 -2.31 -10.96 14.02
CA SER A 256 -3.01 -10.48 15.21
C SER A 256 -4.48 -10.91 15.25
N GLY A 257 -5.17 -10.84 14.12
CA GLY A 257 -6.55 -11.31 13.96
C GLY A 257 -6.67 -12.82 14.13
N MET A 258 -5.73 -13.58 13.56
CA MET A 258 -5.68 -15.03 13.69
C MET A 258 -5.45 -15.47 15.13
N ILE A 259 -4.49 -14.87 15.85
CA ILE A 259 -4.24 -15.15 17.27
C ILE A 259 -5.52 -14.92 18.08
N ARG A 260 -6.22 -13.81 17.84
CA ARG A 260 -7.49 -13.53 18.50
C ARG A 260 -8.54 -14.59 18.20
N VAL A 261 -8.77 -14.91 16.93
CA VAL A 261 -9.85 -15.82 16.52
C VAL A 261 -9.60 -17.24 17.00
N LEU A 262 -8.35 -17.71 16.99
CA LEU A 262 -8.02 -19.08 17.39
C LEU A 262 -7.99 -19.28 18.92
N PHE A 263 -7.48 -18.29 19.67
CA PHE A 263 -7.19 -18.49 21.09
C PHE A 263 -8.00 -17.58 22.03
N PHE A 264 -8.46 -16.41 21.54
CA PHE A 264 -9.02 -15.36 22.40
C PHE A 264 -10.25 -14.68 21.80
N ARG A 265 -11.12 -15.44 21.14
CA ARG A 265 -12.25 -14.92 20.33
C ARG A 265 -13.14 -13.88 21.04
N ARG A 266 -13.29 -13.99 22.36
CA ARG A 266 -14.11 -13.08 23.16
C ARG A 266 -13.44 -11.74 23.48
N PHE A 267 -12.11 -11.64 23.34
CA PHE A 267 -11.33 -10.50 23.79
C PHE A 267 -10.76 -9.72 22.60
N PHE A 268 -11.53 -8.78 22.09
CA PHE A 268 -11.14 -7.97 20.92
C PHE A 268 -9.79 -7.25 21.11
N TRP A 269 -9.49 -6.76 22.30
CA TRP A 269 -8.25 -6.05 22.61
C TRP A 269 -6.98 -6.89 22.40
N VAL A 270 -7.07 -8.21 22.45
CA VAL A 270 -5.92 -9.11 22.22
C VAL A 270 -5.33 -8.89 20.82
N GLN A 271 -6.14 -8.47 19.85
CA GLN A 271 -5.69 -8.18 18.49
C GLN A 271 -4.66 -7.03 18.45
N PHE A 272 -4.60 -6.19 19.48
CA PHE A 272 -3.66 -5.07 19.58
C PHE A 272 -2.37 -5.40 20.35
N VAL A 273 -2.30 -6.56 21.02
CA VAL A 273 -1.12 -6.98 21.79
C VAL A 273 0.15 -7.07 20.93
N PRO A 274 0.13 -7.71 19.74
CA PRO A 274 1.32 -7.73 18.88
C PRO A 274 1.82 -6.33 18.52
N MET A 275 0.90 -5.37 18.28
CA MET A 275 1.27 -3.97 18.00
C MET A 275 1.92 -3.31 19.23
N GLY A 276 1.44 -3.58 20.43
CA GLY A 276 2.06 -3.12 21.68
C GLY A 276 3.50 -3.63 21.86
N LEU A 277 3.72 -4.92 21.59
CA LEU A 277 5.06 -5.52 21.60
C LEU A 277 5.94 -4.92 20.49
N GLY A 278 5.39 -4.71 19.30
CA GLY A 278 6.07 -4.04 18.19
C GLY A 278 6.48 -2.61 18.55
N LEU A 279 5.63 -1.85 19.24
CA LEU A 279 5.94 -0.51 19.73
C LEU A 279 7.14 -0.51 20.69
N LEU A 280 7.14 -1.43 21.66
CA LEU A 280 8.27 -1.60 22.57
C LEU A 280 9.57 -1.90 21.80
N TRP A 281 9.50 -2.86 20.86
CA TRP A 281 10.63 -3.19 20.00
C TRP A 281 11.10 -1.98 19.19
N SER A 282 10.19 -1.20 18.60
CA SER A 282 10.51 -0.05 17.75
C SER A 282 11.21 1.05 18.54
N VAL A 283 10.80 1.30 19.79
CA VAL A 283 11.47 2.25 20.70
C VAL A 283 12.89 1.79 21.00
N ILE A 284 13.09 0.51 21.36
CA ILE A 284 14.43 -0.06 21.62
C ILE A 284 15.28 -0.01 20.36
N PHE A 285 14.73 -0.36 19.20
CA PHE A 285 15.41 -0.33 17.91
C PHE A 285 15.87 1.08 17.54
N TYR A 286 14.97 2.07 17.67
CA TYR A 286 15.32 3.47 17.44
C TYR A 286 16.39 3.96 18.43
N TRP A 287 16.23 3.68 19.71
CA TRP A 287 17.15 4.14 20.74
C TRP A 287 18.58 3.62 20.54
N ARG A 288 18.72 2.34 20.16
CA ARG A 288 20.02 1.73 19.83
C ARG A 288 20.69 2.37 18.61
N ASN A 289 19.89 2.77 17.63
CA ASN A 289 20.38 3.32 16.35
C ASN A 289 20.29 4.86 16.27
N ARG A 290 19.79 5.56 17.31
CA ARG A 290 19.43 6.97 17.23
C ARG A 290 20.52 7.91 16.77
N LYS A 291 21.80 7.64 17.10
CA LYS A 291 22.94 8.47 16.70
C LYS A 291 23.19 8.44 15.20
N ALA A 292 23.04 7.27 14.59
CA ALA A 292 23.24 7.01 13.16
C ALA A 292 21.94 6.67 12.45
N TRP A 293 20.79 7.18 12.95
CA TRP A 293 19.50 6.91 12.35
C TRP A 293 19.43 7.47 10.93
N ASN A 294 19.08 6.60 10.01
CA ASN A 294 18.84 6.92 8.60
C ASN A 294 17.59 6.17 8.14
N TRP A 295 16.60 6.89 7.63
CA TRP A 295 15.32 6.32 7.24
C TRP A 295 15.44 5.31 6.08
N ARG A 296 16.35 5.55 5.10
CA ARG A 296 16.59 4.61 3.99
C ARG A 296 17.15 3.28 4.49
N LYS A 297 17.96 3.30 5.55
CA LYS A 297 18.57 2.09 6.14
C LYS A 297 17.64 1.38 7.12
N HIS A 298 16.98 2.13 8.02
CA HIS A 298 16.24 1.56 9.15
C HIS A 298 14.72 1.52 8.91
N GLY A 299 14.19 2.40 8.06
CA GLY A 299 12.76 2.49 7.74
C GLY A 299 12.18 1.17 7.20
N PRO A 300 12.83 0.47 6.25
CA PRO A 300 12.32 -0.83 5.77
C PRO A 300 12.14 -1.87 6.87
N ALA A 301 13.07 -1.98 7.82
CA ALA A 301 12.91 -2.89 8.96
C ALA A 301 11.72 -2.49 9.85
N LEU A 302 11.53 -1.19 10.06
CA LEU A 302 10.40 -0.67 10.85
C LEU A 302 9.05 -0.96 10.15
N LEU A 303 8.98 -0.83 8.82
CA LEU A 303 7.79 -1.18 8.02
C LEU A 303 7.44 -2.66 8.12
N ILE A 304 8.42 -3.56 7.97
CA ILE A 304 8.22 -5.00 8.09
C ILE A 304 7.61 -5.35 9.45
N VAL A 305 8.18 -4.84 10.54
CA VAL A 305 7.67 -5.11 11.89
C VAL A 305 6.31 -4.45 12.12
N SER A 306 6.11 -3.23 11.59
CA SER A 306 4.83 -2.52 11.70
C SER A 306 3.70 -3.33 11.06
N LEU A 307 3.90 -3.83 9.85
CA LEU A 307 2.89 -4.63 9.18
C LEU A 307 2.69 -6.00 9.84
N PHE A 308 3.78 -6.65 10.27
CA PHE A 308 3.73 -7.94 10.97
C PHE A 308 2.91 -7.87 12.27
N THR A 309 2.96 -6.74 12.97
CA THR A 309 2.29 -6.54 14.27
C THR A 309 0.98 -5.77 14.17
N THR A 310 0.58 -5.31 12.97
CA THR A 310 -0.66 -4.54 12.79
C THR A 310 -1.90 -5.34 13.21
N PRO A 311 -2.91 -4.70 13.83
CA PRO A 311 -4.14 -5.39 14.18
C PRO A 311 -4.98 -5.79 12.96
N TYR A 312 -4.82 -5.08 11.83
CA TYR A 312 -5.59 -5.30 10.60
C TYR A 312 -4.68 -5.17 9.39
N SER A 313 -4.69 -6.15 8.50
CA SER A 313 -4.09 -6.05 7.17
C SER A 313 -4.64 -7.14 6.25
N TRP A 314 -4.82 -6.78 5.00
CA TRP A 314 -5.09 -7.71 3.91
C TRP A 314 -3.79 -7.97 3.16
N MET A 315 -3.72 -9.04 2.36
CA MET A 315 -2.54 -9.30 1.51
C MET A 315 -2.22 -8.13 0.59
N SER A 316 -3.24 -7.40 0.11
CA SER A 316 -3.08 -6.18 -0.69
C SER A 316 -2.38 -5.03 0.05
N ASP A 317 -2.46 -4.99 1.38
CA ASP A 317 -1.78 -4.00 2.21
C ASP A 317 -0.27 -4.32 2.34
N GLU A 318 0.09 -5.60 2.21
CA GLU A 318 1.49 -6.03 2.23
C GLU A 318 2.31 -5.49 1.04
N ALA A 319 1.65 -4.95 0.00
CA ALA A 319 2.33 -4.26 -1.09
C ALA A 319 3.26 -3.13 -0.61
N VAL A 320 2.97 -2.51 0.55
CA VAL A 320 3.83 -1.49 1.17
C VAL A 320 5.22 -2.03 1.55
N LEU A 321 5.39 -3.35 1.65
CA LEU A 321 6.66 -4.00 1.96
C LEU A 321 7.63 -4.06 0.78
N LEU A 322 7.18 -3.80 -0.44
CA LEU A 322 8.01 -3.95 -1.64
C LEU A 322 9.38 -3.23 -1.52
N PRO A 323 9.51 -1.98 -1.03
CA PRO A 323 10.81 -1.35 -0.87
C PRO A 323 11.76 -2.12 0.07
N ALA A 324 11.22 -2.73 1.14
CA ALA A 324 11.99 -3.54 2.07
C ALA A 324 12.41 -4.88 1.43
N VAL A 325 11.51 -5.51 0.70
CA VAL A 325 11.79 -6.75 -0.05
C VAL A 325 12.89 -6.50 -1.08
N LEU A 326 12.79 -5.41 -1.86
CA LEU A 326 13.79 -5.05 -2.86
C LEU A 326 15.16 -4.74 -2.25
N GLN A 327 15.19 -4.10 -1.08
CA GLN A 327 16.42 -3.91 -0.31
C GLN A 327 17.04 -5.27 0.08
N GLY A 328 16.23 -6.20 0.58
CA GLY A 328 16.67 -7.56 0.95
C GLY A 328 17.19 -8.35 -0.25
N ILE A 329 16.50 -8.31 -1.39
CA ILE A 329 16.95 -8.96 -2.64
C ILE A 329 18.33 -8.44 -3.08
N LEU A 330 18.56 -7.13 -2.96
CA LEU A 330 19.84 -6.55 -3.33
C LEU A 330 20.97 -6.96 -2.36
N TRP A 331 20.72 -7.07 -1.06
CA TRP A 331 21.70 -7.60 -0.13
C TRP A 331 22.09 -9.03 -0.48
N VAL A 332 21.09 -9.90 -0.69
CA VAL A 332 21.32 -11.30 -1.03
C VAL A 332 22.05 -11.44 -2.37
N ASN A 333 21.73 -10.61 -3.36
CA ASN A 333 22.35 -10.68 -4.71
C ASN A 333 23.80 -10.19 -4.75
N ARG A 334 24.20 -9.30 -3.81
CA ARG A 334 25.57 -8.74 -3.73
C ARG A 334 26.55 -9.65 -3.01
N THR A 335 26.06 -10.62 -2.25
CA THR A 335 26.94 -11.49 -1.44
C THR A 335 27.84 -12.39 -2.30
N GLN A 336 29.05 -12.69 -1.82
CA GLN A 336 29.97 -13.64 -2.41
C GLN A 336 29.56 -15.11 -2.23
N LEU A 337 28.63 -15.39 -1.30
CA LEU A 337 28.14 -16.72 -0.97
C LEU A 337 27.07 -17.19 -1.97
N LYS A 338 27.46 -17.44 -3.24
CA LYS A 338 26.55 -17.69 -4.36
C LYS A 338 25.49 -18.77 -4.09
N LEU A 339 25.89 -19.92 -3.55
CA LEU A 339 24.96 -21.03 -3.29
C LEU A 339 23.90 -20.67 -2.26
N ARG A 340 24.31 -20.08 -1.12
CA ARG A 340 23.41 -19.62 -0.07
C ARG A 340 22.47 -18.53 -0.57
N SER A 341 22.98 -17.58 -1.36
CA SER A 341 22.20 -16.52 -2.00
C SER A 341 21.13 -17.08 -2.95
N GLN A 342 21.50 -18.01 -3.84
CA GLN A 342 20.57 -18.64 -4.75
C GLN A 342 19.44 -19.37 -4.01
N PHE A 343 19.77 -20.09 -2.92
CA PHE A 343 18.77 -20.77 -2.10
C PHE A 343 17.78 -19.82 -1.44
N VAL A 344 18.25 -18.69 -0.92
CA VAL A 344 17.38 -17.67 -0.29
C VAL A 344 16.47 -17.01 -1.32
N ILE A 345 16.97 -16.73 -2.52
CA ILE A 345 16.15 -16.19 -3.62
C ILE A 345 15.14 -17.24 -4.08
N LEU A 346 15.54 -18.51 -4.20
CA LEU A 346 14.65 -19.60 -4.60
C LEU A 346 13.50 -19.76 -3.60
N ILE A 347 13.79 -19.77 -2.28
CA ILE A 347 12.75 -19.80 -1.25
C ILE A 347 11.78 -18.65 -1.42
N PHE A 348 12.29 -17.42 -1.60
CA PHE A 348 11.43 -16.26 -1.84
C PHE A 348 10.50 -16.48 -3.02
N VAL A 349 11.06 -16.86 -4.16
CA VAL A 349 10.30 -17.10 -5.40
C VAL A 349 9.25 -18.20 -5.21
N CYS A 350 9.60 -19.31 -4.57
CA CYS A 350 8.65 -20.40 -4.32
C CYS A 350 7.48 -19.97 -3.44
N LEU A 351 7.75 -19.21 -2.37
CA LEU A 351 6.72 -18.71 -1.46
C LEU A 351 5.84 -17.65 -2.14
N ASP A 352 6.43 -16.78 -2.94
CA ASP A 352 5.69 -15.77 -3.71
C ASP A 352 4.80 -16.42 -4.78
N LEU A 353 5.31 -17.40 -5.51
CA LEU A 353 4.53 -18.19 -6.47
C LEU A 353 3.38 -18.95 -5.81
N LEU A 354 3.60 -19.51 -4.61
CA LEU A 354 2.54 -20.17 -3.84
C LEU A 354 1.42 -19.18 -3.52
N LEU A 355 1.74 -17.97 -3.09
CA LEU A 355 0.76 -16.91 -2.84
C LEU A 355 0.02 -16.49 -4.11
N LEU A 356 0.72 -16.38 -5.25
CA LEU A 356 0.10 -16.10 -6.55
C LEU A 356 -0.86 -17.21 -6.98
N LEU A 357 -0.51 -18.48 -6.73
CA LEU A 357 -1.41 -19.61 -7.00
C LEU A 357 -2.66 -19.57 -6.10
N ILE A 358 -2.52 -19.26 -4.82
CA ILE A 358 -3.64 -19.06 -3.90
C ILE A 358 -4.54 -17.93 -4.39
N LEU A 359 -3.96 -16.80 -4.80
CA LEU A 359 -4.70 -15.66 -5.35
C LEU A 359 -5.46 -16.03 -6.63
N ARG A 360 -4.81 -16.78 -7.53
CA ARG A 360 -5.44 -17.25 -8.79
C ARG A 360 -6.58 -18.23 -8.54
N ALA A 361 -6.48 -19.08 -7.55
CA ALA A 361 -7.52 -20.05 -7.21
C ALA A 361 -8.85 -19.39 -6.79
N GLN A 362 -8.86 -18.05 -6.71
CA GLN A 362 -10.03 -17.24 -6.32
C GLN A 362 -10.74 -17.82 -5.09
N VAL A 363 -10.00 -17.92 -4.02
CA VAL A 363 -10.54 -18.35 -2.73
C VAL A 363 -10.92 -17.08 -1.92
N PRO A 364 -11.84 -16.23 -2.42
CA PRO A 364 -12.17 -14.95 -1.77
C PRO A 364 -12.82 -15.18 -0.41
N HIS A 365 -13.41 -16.35 -0.20
CA HIS A 365 -14.09 -16.72 1.03
C HIS A 365 -13.18 -17.37 2.08
N TYR A 366 -11.96 -17.75 1.71
CA TYR A 366 -10.96 -18.36 2.60
C TYR A 366 -9.79 -17.41 2.84
N THR A 367 -10.11 -16.21 3.27
CA THR A 367 -9.14 -15.16 3.55
C THR A 367 -8.08 -15.54 4.58
N GLY A 368 -8.31 -16.61 5.37
CA GLY A 368 -7.34 -17.17 6.29
C GLY A 368 -6.15 -17.90 5.64
N ILE A 369 -6.28 -18.36 4.40
CA ILE A 369 -5.23 -19.20 3.77
C ILE A 369 -3.91 -18.47 3.61
N TYR A 370 -3.88 -17.14 3.50
CA TYR A 370 -2.66 -16.35 3.36
C TYR A 370 -2.23 -15.58 4.63
N PHE A 371 -2.86 -15.82 5.78
CA PHE A 371 -2.50 -15.13 7.05
C PHE A 371 -1.02 -15.29 7.44
N TRP A 372 -0.36 -16.34 6.94
CA TRP A 372 1.04 -16.64 7.15
C TRP A 372 2.00 -15.76 6.34
N SER A 373 1.53 -15.06 5.30
CA SER A 373 2.38 -14.26 4.40
C SER A 373 3.20 -13.22 5.13
N ASN A 374 2.60 -12.50 6.07
CA ASN A 374 3.30 -11.53 6.91
C ASN A 374 4.48 -12.14 7.70
N LEU A 375 4.29 -13.35 8.24
CA LEU A 375 5.34 -14.07 8.96
C LEU A 375 6.48 -14.47 8.02
N VAL A 376 6.14 -14.87 6.80
CA VAL A 376 7.12 -15.24 5.77
C VAL A 376 7.98 -14.05 5.38
N TRP A 377 7.35 -12.91 5.03
CA TRP A 377 8.09 -11.71 4.65
C TRP A 377 8.95 -11.18 5.79
N PHE A 378 8.43 -11.20 7.03
CA PHE A 378 9.18 -10.86 8.22
C PHE A 378 10.42 -11.75 8.38
N SER A 379 10.26 -13.07 8.38
CA SER A 379 11.35 -14.05 8.58
C SER A 379 12.38 -13.95 7.44
N TRP A 380 11.91 -13.89 6.20
CA TRP A 380 12.77 -13.78 5.03
C TRP A 380 13.60 -12.49 5.04
N TYR A 381 12.99 -11.35 5.36
CA TYR A 381 13.69 -10.07 5.43
C TYR A 381 14.80 -10.07 6.48
N TRP A 382 14.52 -10.60 7.68
CA TRP A 382 15.53 -10.67 8.74
C TRP A 382 16.67 -11.61 8.39
N TYR A 383 16.39 -12.72 7.70
CA TYR A 383 17.42 -13.59 7.18
C TYR A 383 18.23 -12.91 6.05
N ALA A 384 17.57 -12.25 5.10
CA ALA A 384 18.23 -11.48 4.05
C ALA A 384 19.14 -10.36 4.61
N LYS A 385 18.71 -9.74 5.72
CA LYS A 385 19.49 -8.71 6.39
C LYS A 385 20.84 -9.22 6.96
N SER A 386 20.97 -10.51 7.28
CA SER A 386 22.24 -11.08 7.73
C SER A 386 23.33 -10.95 6.67
N PHE A 387 22.97 -10.97 5.38
CA PHE A 387 23.92 -10.79 4.29
C PHE A 387 24.49 -9.36 4.20
N SER A 388 23.76 -8.35 4.68
CA SER A 388 24.26 -6.97 4.73
C SER A 388 25.37 -6.77 5.77
N GLN A 389 25.53 -7.70 6.72
CA GLN A 389 26.52 -7.63 7.79
C GLN A 389 27.78 -8.45 7.46
N ASP A 390 27.65 -9.45 6.59
CA ASP A 390 28.78 -10.30 6.18
C ASP A 390 29.76 -9.52 5.28
N ASP A 391 29.29 -8.56 4.46
CA ASP A 391 30.13 -7.67 3.64
C ASP A 391 30.97 -6.66 4.48
N LEU A 392 30.59 -6.42 5.76
CA LEU A 392 31.33 -5.54 6.67
C LEU A 392 32.42 -6.28 7.47
N LYS A 393 32.47 -7.61 7.38
CA LYS A 393 33.44 -8.47 8.11
C LYS A 393 34.47 -9.12 7.19
N ALA A 394 34.27 -9.00 5.86
CA ALA A 394 35.21 -9.43 4.83
C ALA A 394 36.01 -8.24 4.29
#